data_1737d6c257fa0d47451ff66c59ccfaa8
#
_entry.id   1737d6c257fa0d47451ff66c59ccfaa8
#
_cell.length_a   1.000
_cell.length_b   1.000
_cell.length_c   1.000
_cell.angle_alpha   90.00
_cell.angle_beta   90.00
_cell.angle_gamma   90.00
#
_symmetry.space_group_name_H-M   'P 1'
#
loop_
_entity.id
_entity.type
_entity.pdbx_description
1 polymer ?
#
loop_
_entity_poly.entity_id
_entity_poly.type
_entity_poly.pdbx_seq_one_letter_code
_entity_poly.pdbx_strand_id
1 'polypeptide(L)'
;MIGKHLREFSVALAYLLVLALLAVFAPRVFEAKPLSDFAVRNASILVAAVGMTLVILARQIDISVGSQASLCAVVAGLLAKSGLPMPLVGVGTLLAGAGMGAINGGLVAGLGLPSIVVTLATLVIGRESLRYLLEGAFVRGLPSHFQWFGAGQGTGQWFVVGIAVSVFVVFAWGMRYLSAGRSVYATGSDPEAARLAGVRPRWVVFSVFVVMGALTGLYALLNVVQFPAVDPKTGTGLEMQVIAAVVVGGTAVSGGRGTLFGTLIGVMLLGTINPALVYLHTSAEWEKAIQGGIILLAVASDGLTRRRV
;
A
#
# COMPACT_ATOMS: atom_id res chain seq x y z
N MET A 1 24.69 14.97 8.10
CA MET A 1 23.30 15.16 7.69
C MET A 1 23.06 14.81 6.21
N ILE A 2 24.03 14.96 5.33
CA ILE A 2 23.89 14.74 3.87
C ILE A 2 23.64 13.27 3.50
N GLY A 3 24.21 12.30 4.23
CA GLY A 3 24.05 10.87 3.91
C GLY A 3 22.66 10.26 4.18
N LYS A 4 21.81 10.89 5.01
CA LYS A 4 20.48 10.38 5.36
C LYS A 4 19.45 10.55 4.22
N HIS A 5 19.60 11.57 3.39
CA HIS A 5 18.65 11.91 2.31
C HIS A 5 19.16 11.56 0.91
N LEU A 6 20.42 11.11 0.78
CA LEU A 6 21.02 10.77 -0.53
C LEU A 6 20.18 9.76 -1.30
N ARG A 7 19.56 8.81 -0.61
CA ARG A 7 18.76 7.74 -1.21
C ARG A 7 17.41 8.26 -1.70
N GLU A 8 16.75 9.13 -0.95
CA GLU A 8 15.51 9.80 -1.36
C GLU A 8 15.76 10.71 -2.57
N PHE A 9 16.88 11.45 -2.56
CA PHE A 9 17.28 12.29 -3.68
C PHE A 9 17.59 11.49 -4.94
N SER A 10 18.23 10.33 -4.83
CA SER A 10 18.53 9.49 -6.00
C SER A 10 17.24 8.93 -6.62
N VAL A 11 16.27 8.52 -5.81
CA VAL A 11 14.97 8.03 -6.31
C VAL A 11 14.16 9.17 -6.91
N ALA A 12 14.16 10.35 -6.27
CA ALA A 12 13.50 11.54 -6.81
C ALA A 12 14.11 11.95 -8.16
N LEU A 13 15.45 11.94 -8.28
CA LEU A 13 16.14 12.23 -9.53
C LEU A 13 15.80 11.21 -10.61
N ALA A 14 15.79 9.92 -10.28
CA ALA A 14 15.38 8.87 -11.21
C ALA A 14 13.94 9.07 -11.69
N TYR A 15 13.03 9.45 -10.78
CA TYR A 15 11.65 9.75 -11.13
C TYR A 15 11.53 10.96 -12.05
N LEU A 16 12.23 12.05 -11.76
CA LEU A 16 12.27 13.23 -12.62
C LEU A 16 12.81 12.91 -14.02
N LEU A 17 13.81 12.04 -14.11
CA LEU A 17 14.37 11.58 -15.37
C LEU A 17 13.33 10.76 -16.17
N VAL A 18 12.59 9.88 -15.52
CA VAL A 18 11.47 9.14 -16.14
C VAL A 18 10.40 10.11 -16.65
N LEU A 19 10.00 11.11 -15.85
CA LEU A 19 9.04 12.13 -16.28
C LEU A 19 9.56 12.94 -17.47
N ALA A 20 10.83 13.32 -17.49
CA ALA A 20 11.44 14.04 -18.61
C ALA A 20 11.44 13.19 -19.89
N LEU A 21 11.77 11.90 -19.80
CA LEU A 21 11.69 10.97 -20.93
C LEU A 21 10.24 10.84 -21.44
N LEU A 22 9.26 10.69 -20.54
CA LEU A 22 7.86 10.61 -20.91
C LEU A 22 7.35 11.91 -21.56
N ALA A 23 7.83 13.07 -21.12
CA ALA A 23 7.46 14.35 -21.73
C ALA A 23 7.94 14.45 -23.19
N VAL A 24 9.06 13.80 -23.52
CA VAL A 24 9.61 13.77 -24.89
C VAL A 24 8.94 12.69 -25.76
N PHE A 25 8.83 11.45 -25.24
CA PHE A 25 8.40 10.30 -26.03
C PHE A 25 6.89 10.00 -25.97
N ALA A 26 6.21 10.44 -24.90
CA ALA A 26 4.79 10.18 -24.67
C ALA A 26 4.07 11.40 -24.04
N PRO A 27 4.08 12.58 -24.67
CA PRO A 27 3.56 13.83 -24.08
C PRO A 27 2.08 13.76 -23.70
N ARG A 28 1.29 12.89 -24.34
CA ARG A 28 -0.12 12.68 -24.02
C ARG A 28 -0.39 12.14 -22.62
N VAL A 29 0.61 11.56 -21.95
CA VAL A 29 0.51 11.15 -20.53
C VAL A 29 0.19 12.35 -19.62
N PHE A 30 0.59 13.56 -20.02
CA PHE A 30 0.40 14.81 -19.27
C PHE A 30 -0.91 15.54 -19.58
N GLU A 31 -1.78 14.98 -20.42
CA GLU A 31 -3.12 15.52 -20.62
C GLU A 31 -3.96 15.38 -19.34
N ALA A 32 -4.99 16.24 -19.18
CA ALA A 32 -5.77 16.34 -17.94
C ALA A 32 -6.42 15.03 -17.51
N LYS A 33 -6.97 14.26 -18.47
CA LYS A 33 -7.64 12.99 -18.14
C LYS A 33 -6.66 11.89 -17.73
N PRO A 34 -5.60 11.54 -18.49
CA PRO A 34 -4.57 10.60 -18.05
C PRO A 34 -3.97 10.98 -16.68
N LEU A 35 -3.75 12.27 -16.43
CA LEU A 35 -3.19 12.75 -15.17
C LEU A 35 -4.16 12.54 -14.00
N SER A 36 -5.46 12.78 -14.20
CA SER A 36 -6.48 12.51 -13.17
C SER A 36 -6.61 11.02 -12.89
N ASP A 37 -6.64 10.17 -13.92
CA ASP A 37 -6.71 8.72 -13.76
C ASP A 37 -5.47 8.17 -13.05
N PHE A 38 -4.28 8.71 -13.37
CA PHE A 38 -3.04 8.42 -12.68
C PHE A 38 -3.10 8.80 -11.20
N ALA A 39 -3.58 10.00 -10.89
CA ALA A 39 -3.70 10.49 -9.51
C ALA A 39 -4.63 9.60 -8.68
N VAL A 40 -5.79 9.23 -9.19
CA VAL A 40 -6.79 8.39 -8.50
C VAL A 40 -6.26 6.98 -8.26
N ARG A 41 -5.64 6.36 -9.27
CA ARG A 41 -5.04 5.03 -9.14
C ARG A 41 -3.96 5.02 -8.06
N ASN A 42 -3.02 5.96 -8.12
CA ASN A 42 -1.90 6.01 -7.20
C ASN A 42 -2.31 6.50 -5.79
N ALA A 43 -3.37 7.29 -5.68
CA ALA A 43 -3.94 7.68 -4.40
C ALA A 43 -4.38 6.46 -3.58
N SER A 44 -5.13 5.54 -4.18
CA SER A 44 -5.53 4.31 -3.49
C SER A 44 -4.31 3.48 -3.07
N ILE A 45 -3.34 3.27 -3.98
CA ILE A 45 -2.12 2.52 -3.70
C ILE A 45 -1.29 3.17 -2.58
N LEU A 46 -1.23 4.51 -2.55
CA LEU A 46 -0.51 5.27 -1.52
C LEU A 46 -1.03 4.94 -0.11
N VAL A 47 -2.34 4.77 0.06
CA VAL A 47 -2.93 4.39 1.36
C VAL A 47 -2.38 3.05 1.85
N ALA A 48 -2.36 2.03 1.00
CA ALA A 48 -1.78 0.73 1.36
C ALA A 48 -0.26 0.82 1.56
N ALA A 49 0.44 1.65 0.77
CA ALA A 49 1.89 1.86 0.88
C ALA A 49 2.28 2.58 2.18
N VAL A 50 1.46 3.49 2.69
CA VAL A 50 1.64 4.09 4.03
C VAL A 50 1.65 3.00 5.09
N GLY A 51 0.65 2.09 5.10
CA GLY A 51 0.59 0.97 6.02
C GLY A 51 1.81 0.05 5.92
N MET A 52 2.18 -0.34 4.69
CA MET A 52 3.33 -1.19 4.44
C MET A 52 4.65 -0.54 4.90
N THR A 53 4.76 0.78 4.78
CA THR A 53 5.93 1.51 5.30
C THR A 53 6.08 1.31 6.80
N LEU A 54 4.98 1.39 7.57
CA LEU A 54 5.02 1.16 9.02
C LEU A 54 5.44 -0.26 9.35
N VAL A 55 4.90 -1.24 8.62
CA VAL A 55 5.22 -2.66 8.81
C VAL A 55 6.70 -2.92 8.52
N ILE A 56 7.22 -2.42 7.39
CA ILE A 56 8.64 -2.58 7.03
C ILE A 56 9.54 -1.81 7.99
N LEU A 57 9.17 -0.61 8.41
CA LEU A 57 9.91 0.14 9.43
C LEU A 57 10.00 -0.62 10.75
N ALA A 58 8.96 -1.38 11.14
CA ALA A 58 8.98 -2.26 12.32
C ALA A 58 9.73 -3.59 12.09
N ARG A 59 10.48 -3.73 10.98
CA ARG A 59 11.21 -4.95 10.60
C ARG A 59 10.31 -6.16 10.34
N GLN A 60 9.09 -5.92 9.85
CA GLN A 60 8.13 -6.94 9.45
C GLN A 60 7.80 -6.81 7.95
N ILE A 61 7.17 -7.83 7.38
CA ILE A 61 6.65 -7.81 6.01
C ILE A 61 5.25 -8.40 6.04
N ASP A 62 4.27 -7.73 5.42
CA ASP A 62 2.92 -8.25 5.24
C ASP A 62 2.68 -8.54 3.76
N ILE A 63 2.74 -9.82 3.40
CA ILE A 63 2.46 -10.27 2.03
C ILE A 63 0.95 -10.49 1.82
N SER A 64 0.17 -10.63 2.89
CA SER A 64 -1.26 -10.91 2.83
C SER A 64 -2.13 -9.72 2.37
N VAL A 65 -1.54 -8.54 2.23
CA VAL A 65 -2.23 -7.30 1.85
C VAL A 65 -3.09 -7.46 0.58
N GLY A 66 -2.64 -8.27 -0.38
CA GLY A 66 -3.42 -8.53 -1.61
C GLY A 66 -4.72 -9.29 -1.34
N SER A 67 -4.68 -10.37 -0.56
CA SER A 67 -5.88 -11.12 -0.18
C SER A 67 -6.77 -10.33 0.79
N GLN A 68 -6.18 -9.60 1.74
CA GLN A 68 -6.92 -8.70 2.62
C GLN A 68 -7.68 -7.63 1.82
N ALA A 69 -7.04 -7.02 0.80
CA ALA A 69 -7.67 -6.06 -0.07
C ALA A 69 -8.86 -6.65 -0.84
N SER A 70 -8.71 -7.86 -1.38
CA SER A 70 -9.80 -8.58 -2.06
C SER A 70 -10.95 -8.89 -1.11
N LEU A 71 -10.66 -9.38 0.10
CA LEU A 71 -11.69 -9.65 1.13
C LEU A 71 -12.41 -8.37 1.54
N CYS A 72 -11.68 -7.29 1.82
CA CYS A 72 -12.25 -5.99 2.16
C CYS A 72 -13.10 -5.41 1.02
N ALA A 73 -12.68 -5.57 -0.23
CA ALA A 73 -13.43 -5.15 -1.41
C ALA A 73 -14.79 -5.85 -1.47
N VAL A 74 -14.80 -7.17 -1.29
CA VAL A 74 -16.04 -7.96 -1.25
C VAL A 74 -16.92 -7.56 -0.07
N VAL A 75 -16.34 -7.37 1.13
CA VAL A 75 -17.07 -6.87 2.31
C VAL A 75 -17.72 -5.52 2.02
N ALA A 76 -16.98 -4.56 1.41
CA ALA A 76 -17.53 -3.26 1.03
C ALA A 76 -18.74 -3.40 0.09
N GLY A 77 -18.60 -4.25 -0.95
CA GLY A 77 -19.69 -4.52 -1.90
C GLY A 77 -20.92 -5.16 -1.25
N LEU A 78 -20.73 -6.14 -0.37
CA LEU A 78 -21.83 -6.82 0.33
C LEU A 78 -22.52 -5.89 1.33
N LEU A 79 -21.77 -5.09 2.10
CA LEU A 79 -22.33 -4.09 3.01
C LEU A 79 -23.13 -3.01 2.27
N ALA A 80 -22.64 -2.56 1.13
CA ALA A 80 -23.38 -1.62 0.28
C ALA A 80 -24.66 -2.24 -0.27
N LYS A 81 -24.59 -3.50 -0.74
CA LYS A 81 -25.74 -4.24 -1.26
C LYS A 81 -26.81 -4.52 -0.21
N SER A 82 -26.45 -4.62 1.09
CA SER A 82 -27.39 -4.74 2.18
C SER A 82 -28.13 -3.43 2.52
N GLY A 83 -27.86 -2.34 1.80
CA GLY A 83 -28.53 -1.05 1.98
C GLY A 83 -27.90 -0.16 3.05
N LEU A 84 -26.73 -0.49 3.57
CA LEU A 84 -26.03 0.37 4.53
C LEU A 84 -25.57 1.67 3.88
N PRO A 85 -25.66 2.82 4.59
CA PRO A 85 -25.13 4.09 4.09
C PRO A 85 -23.60 4.03 3.96
N MET A 86 -23.03 4.74 2.97
CA MET A 86 -21.61 4.69 2.63
C MET A 86 -20.65 4.92 3.81
N PRO A 87 -20.91 5.82 4.77
CA PRO A 87 -20.03 5.95 5.94
C PRO A 87 -19.93 4.65 6.76
N LEU A 88 -21.05 3.91 6.94
CA LEU A 88 -21.04 2.63 7.64
C LEU A 88 -20.37 1.53 6.83
N VAL A 89 -20.54 1.53 5.49
CA VAL A 89 -19.78 0.66 4.59
C VAL A 89 -18.29 0.90 4.78
N GLY A 90 -17.86 2.16 4.83
CA GLY A 90 -16.47 2.53 5.07
C GLY A 90 -15.94 2.00 6.40
N VAL A 91 -16.65 2.30 7.49
CA VAL A 91 -16.26 1.82 8.84
C VAL A 91 -16.21 0.29 8.89
N GLY A 92 -17.23 -0.40 8.36
CA GLY A 92 -17.25 -1.86 8.32
C GLY A 92 -16.08 -2.47 7.53
N THR A 93 -15.72 -1.86 6.41
CA THR A 93 -14.60 -2.29 5.58
C THR A 93 -13.25 -2.07 6.29
N LEU A 94 -13.07 -0.91 6.96
CA LEU A 94 -11.87 -0.64 7.75
C LEU A 94 -11.74 -1.62 8.93
N LEU A 95 -12.85 -1.89 9.63
CA LEU A 95 -12.86 -2.84 10.74
C LEU A 95 -12.58 -4.28 10.29
N ALA A 96 -13.09 -4.69 9.13
CA ALA A 96 -12.77 -6.00 8.55
C ALA A 96 -11.27 -6.12 8.25
N GLY A 97 -10.69 -5.08 7.63
CA GLY A 97 -9.24 -5.02 7.39
C GLY A 97 -8.43 -5.02 8.69
N ALA A 98 -8.80 -4.18 9.66
CA ALA A 98 -8.15 -4.13 10.98
C ALA A 98 -8.22 -5.48 11.70
N GLY A 99 -9.34 -6.19 11.61
CA GLY A 99 -9.51 -7.54 12.18
C GLY A 99 -8.55 -8.55 11.58
N MET A 100 -8.39 -8.56 10.25
CA MET A 100 -7.40 -9.43 9.57
C MET A 100 -5.97 -9.04 9.95
N GLY A 101 -5.68 -7.74 10.03
CA GLY A 101 -4.41 -7.25 10.53
C GLY A 101 -4.16 -7.65 11.99
N ALA A 102 -5.19 -7.65 12.84
CA ALA A 102 -5.09 -8.11 14.23
C ALA A 102 -4.79 -9.61 14.33
N ILE A 103 -5.36 -10.43 13.43
CA ILE A 103 -5.04 -11.86 13.36
C ILE A 103 -3.56 -12.05 13.03
N ASN A 104 -3.06 -11.40 11.94
CA ASN A 104 -1.64 -11.48 11.57
C ASN A 104 -0.74 -10.96 12.68
N GLY A 105 -1.06 -9.77 13.22
CA GLY A 105 -0.31 -9.16 14.31
C GLY A 105 -0.29 -10.01 15.58
N GLY A 106 -1.41 -10.68 15.90
CA GLY A 106 -1.51 -11.61 17.02
C GLY A 106 -0.63 -12.84 16.84
N LEU A 107 -0.61 -13.43 15.65
CA LEU A 107 0.26 -14.57 15.34
C LEU A 107 1.74 -14.18 15.35
N VAL A 108 2.08 -13.03 14.77
CA VAL A 108 3.47 -12.56 14.69
C VAL A 108 3.98 -12.07 16.06
N ALA A 109 3.26 -11.13 16.69
CA ALA A 109 3.72 -10.50 17.93
C ALA A 109 3.39 -11.31 19.18
N GLY A 110 2.27 -12.04 19.18
CA GLY A 110 1.82 -12.85 20.30
C GLY A 110 2.54 -14.18 20.39
N LEU A 111 2.55 -14.93 19.27
CA LEU A 111 3.19 -16.26 19.21
C LEU A 111 4.65 -16.21 18.75
N GLY A 112 5.17 -15.07 18.33
CA GLY A 112 6.56 -14.93 17.88
C GLY A 112 6.86 -15.58 16.53
N LEU A 113 5.84 -15.82 15.70
CA LEU A 113 6.01 -16.45 14.40
C LEU A 113 6.63 -15.48 13.38
N PRO A 114 7.45 -15.95 12.42
CA PRO A 114 8.00 -15.11 11.37
C PRO A 114 6.89 -14.47 10.52
N SER A 115 6.91 -13.15 10.35
CA SER A 115 5.86 -12.42 9.64
C SER A 115 5.63 -12.89 8.21
N ILE A 116 6.70 -13.20 7.48
CA ILE A 116 6.61 -13.70 6.09
C ILE A 116 5.82 -15.00 6.05
N VAL A 117 6.06 -15.94 6.97
CA VAL A 117 5.37 -17.23 7.01
C VAL A 117 3.88 -17.05 7.32
N VAL A 118 3.56 -16.23 8.34
CA VAL A 118 2.18 -15.94 8.73
C VAL A 118 1.43 -15.29 7.57
N THR A 119 2.02 -14.24 6.98
CA THR A 119 1.34 -13.45 5.95
C THR A 119 1.24 -14.17 4.60
N LEU A 120 2.18 -15.06 4.27
CA LEU A 120 2.04 -15.97 3.13
C LEU A 120 0.90 -16.97 3.36
N ALA A 121 0.79 -17.56 4.54
CA ALA A 121 -0.30 -18.47 4.86
C ALA A 121 -1.66 -17.77 4.78
N THR A 122 -1.79 -16.58 5.40
CA THR A 122 -3.05 -15.82 5.36
C THR A 122 -3.35 -15.25 3.97
N LEU A 123 -2.35 -14.97 3.13
CA LEU A 123 -2.53 -14.64 1.71
C LEU A 123 -3.25 -15.79 0.98
N VAL A 124 -2.72 -17.02 1.13
CA VAL A 124 -3.27 -18.20 0.44
C VAL A 124 -4.66 -18.52 0.98
N ILE A 125 -4.81 -18.57 2.31
CA ILE A 125 -6.12 -18.83 2.95
C ILE A 125 -7.16 -17.81 2.47
N GLY A 126 -6.85 -16.52 2.52
CA GLY A 126 -7.78 -15.46 2.12
C GLY A 126 -8.16 -15.53 0.64
N ARG A 127 -7.18 -15.78 -0.24
CA ARG A 127 -7.40 -15.88 -1.68
C ARG A 127 -8.24 -17.10 -2.06
N GLU A 128 -7.90 -18.27 -1.53
CA GLU A 128 -8.62 -19.49 -1.83
C GLU A 128 -10.02 -19.53 -1.17
N SER A 129 -10.18 -18.95 0.02
CA SER A 129 -11.50 -18.79 0.65
C SER A 129 -12.43 -17.94 -0.21
N LEU A 130 -11.96 -16.80 -0.75
CA LEU A 130 -12.75 -15.98 -1.67
C LEU A 130 -13.09 -16.73 -2.96
N ARG A 131 -12.12 -17.47 -3.51
CA ARG A 131 -12.34 -18.25 -4.73
C ARG A 131 -13.42 -19.32 -4.51
N TYR A 132 -13.39 -19.99 -3.37
CA TYR A 132 -14.37 -21.00 -3.00
C TYR A 132 -15.76 -20.39 -2.76
N LEU A 133 -15.84 -19.30 -1.99
CA LEU A 133 -17.12 -18.70 -1.59
C LEU A 133 -17.85 -17.99 -2.74
N LEU A 134 -17.11 -17.40 -3.67
CA LEU A 134 -17.69 -16.60 -4.76
C LEU A 134 -17.59 -17.31 -6.12
N GLU A 135 -16.92 -18.47 -6.21
CA GLU A 135 -16.70 -19.20 -7.48
C GLU A 135 -16.16 -18.30 -8.61
N GLY A 136 -15.45 -17.23 -8.23
CA GLY A 136 -14.94 -16.20 -9.14
C GLY A 136 -15.99 -15.17 -9.59
N ALA A 137 -17.21 -15.22 -9.06
CA ALA A 137 -18.27 -14.28 -9.45
C ALA A 137 -18.04 -12.88 -8.88
N PHE A 138 -18.36 -11.88 -9.70
CA PHE A 138 -18.36 -10.47 -9.29
C PHE A 138 -19.52 -10.17 -8.35
N VAL A 139 -19.30 -9.29 -7.36
CA VAL A 139 -20.41 -8.72 -6.58
C VAL A 139 -21.06 -7.64 -7.42
N ARG A 140 -22.25 -7.94 -7.93
CA ARG A 140 -23.06 -7.06 -8.81
C ARG A 140 -24.30 -6.55 -8.09
N GLY A 141 -25.00 -5.59 -8.73
CA GLY A 141 -26.22 -5.01 -8.16
C GLY A 141 -25.94 -4.07 -7.00
N LEU A 142 -24.83 -3.33 -7.10
CA LEU A 142 -24.47 -2.30 -6.14
C LEU A 142 -25.42 -1.09 -6.27
N PRO A 143 -25.77 -0.41 -5.17
CA PRO A 143 -26.62 0.77 -5.22
C PRO A 143 -25.92 1.91 -5.98
N SER A 144 -26.69 2.80 -6.61
CA SER A 144 -26.17 3.91 -7.41
C SER A 144 -25.22 4.86 -6.65
N HIS A 145 -25.43 4.98 -5.34
CA HIS A 145 -24.58 5.80 -4.46
C HIS A 145 -23.28 5.11 -4.02
N PHE A 146 -23.03 3.86 -4.43
CA PHE A 146 -21.76 3.18 -4.16
C PHE A 146 -20.64 3.73 -5.05
N GLN A 147 -20.89 3.80 -6.36
CA GLN A 147 -19.87 4.27 -7.28
C GLN A 147 -19.59 5.76 -7.04
N TRP A 148 -18.30 6.06 -6.89
CA TRP A 148 -17.81 7.42 -6.59
C TRP A 148 -18.48 8.07 -5.36
N PHE A 149 -18.92 7.26 -4.38
CA PHE A 149 -19.66 7.72 -3.20
C PHE A 149 -20.97 8.46 -3.54
N GLY A 150 -21.53 8.21 -4.71
CA GLY A 150 -22.74 8.89 -5.21
C GLY A 150 -22.53 10.32 -5.72
N ALA A 151 -21.28 10.84 -5.69
CA ALA A 151 -20.97 12.22 -6.07
C ALA A 151 -20.69 12.43 -7.56
N GLY A 152 -20.79 11.35 -8.36
CA GLY A 152 -20.36 11.35 -9.77
C GLY A 152 -18.83 11.27 -9.93
N GLN A 153 -18.40 10.88 -11.14
CA GLN A 153 -16.98 10.57 -11.39
C GLN A 153 -16.05 11.76 -11.10
N GLY A 154 -16.36 12.95 -11.57
CA GLY A 154 -15.47 14.11 -11.43
C GLY A 154 -15.21 14.49 -9.96
N THR A 155 -16.28 14.59 -9.16
CA THR A 155 -16.17 14.92 -7.73
C THR A 155 -15.63 13.75 -6.93
N GLY A 156 -16.09 12.52 -7.22
CA GLY A 156 -15.67 11.30 -6.52
C GLY A 156 -14.18 11.00 -6.68
N GLN A 157 -13.59 11.29 -7.84
CA GLN A 157 -12.14 11.18 -8.06
C GLN A 157 -11.35 12.04 -7.06
N TRP A 158 -11.76 13.29 -6.86
CA TRP A 158 -11.10 14.19 -5.91
C TRP A 158 -11.34 13.81 -4.45
N PHE A 159 -12.47 13.16 -4.11
CA PHE A 159 -12.66 12.58 -2.79
C PHE A 159 -11.66 11.45 -2.53
N VAL A 160 -11.44 10.56 -3.49
CA VAL A 160 -10.44 9.48 -3.36
C VAL A 160 -9.04 10.06 -3.13
N VAL A 161 -8.65 11.04 -3.93
CA VAL A 161 -7.33 11.70 -3.80
C VAL A 161 -7.23 12.44 -2.47
N GLY A 162 -8.27 13.19 -2.08
CA GLY A 162 -8.31 13.95 -0.83
C GLY A 162 -8.18 13.06 0.41
N ILE A 163 -8.87 11.93 0.44
CA ILE A 163 -8.76 10.95 1.54
C ILE A 163 -7.33 10.39 1.61
N ALA A 164 -6.76 9.98 0.47
CA ALA A 164 -5.42 9.41 0.44
C ALA A 164 -4.34 10.41 0.87
N VAL A 165 -4.44 11.66 0.42
CA VAL A 165 -3.53 12.75 0.84
C VAL A 165 -3.70 13.03 2.33
N SER A 166 -4.93 13.05 2.85
CA SER A 166 -5.18 13.24 4.28
C SER A 166 -4.55 12.13 5.12
N VAL A 167 -4.72 10.87 4.72
CA VAL A 167 -4.07 9.71 5.37
C VAL A 167 -2.56 9.88 5.34
N PHE A 168 -1.97 10.19 4.17
CA PHE A 168 -0.54 10.39 4.05
C PHE A 168 -0.03 11.48 5.00
N VAL A 169 -0.68 12.65 5.02
CA VAL A 169 -0.29 13.80 5.87
C VAL A 169 -0.39 13.44 7.35
N VAL A 170 -1.50 12.81 7.78
CA VAL A 170 -1.70 12.39 9.17
C VAL A 170 -0.62 11.41 9.62
N PHE A 171 -0.32 10.39 8.80
CA PHE A 171 0.71 9.43 9.14
C PHE A 171 2.12 10.02 9.04
N ALA A 172 2.41 10.87 8.06
CA ALA A 172 3.70 11.56 7.96
C ALA A 172 3.96 12.46 9.19
N TRP A 173 2.94 13.20 9.62
CA TRP A 173 2.99 14.00 10.84
C TRP A 173 3.15 13.10 12.07
N GLY A 174 2.33 12.04 12.20
CA GLY A 174 2.37 11.13 13.33
C GLY A 174 3.72 10.42 13.48
N MET A 175 4.29 9.93 12.38
CA MET A 175 5.61 9.28 12.38
C MET A 175 6.74 10.24 12.78
N ARG A 176 6.60 11.52 12.51
CA ARG A 176 7.61 12.53 12.83
C ARG A 176 7.49 13.04 14.26
N TYR A 177 6.28 13.28 14.77
CA TYR A 177 6.05 14.01 16.02
C TYR A 177 5.54 13.16 17.17
N LEU A 178 4.82 12.05 16.92
CA LEU A 178 4.26 11.22 17.97
C LEU A 178 5.29 10.21 18.52
N SER A 179 5.12 9.84 19.80
CA SER A 179 5.89 8.77 20.44
C SER A 179 5.71 7.42 19.75
N ALA A 180 4.50 7.15 19.23
CA ALA A 180 4.20 5.95 18.45
C ALA A 180 5.13 5.80 17.24
N GLY A 181 5.34 6.89 16.45
CA GLY A 181 6.27 6.87 15.33
C GLY A 181 7.70 6.54 15.76
N ARG A 182 8.17 7.20 16.83
CA ARG A 182 9.51 6.89 17.37
C ARG A 182 9.64 5.45 17.84
N SER A 183 8.59 4.87 18.42
CA SER A 183 8.56 3.47 18.86
C SER A 183 8.64 2.50 17.69
N VAL A 184 8.01 2.82 16.52
CA VAL A 184 8.14 2.01 15.29
C VAL A 184 9.58 2.00 14.79
N TYR A 185 10.24 3.18 14.70
CA TYR A 185 11.63 3.26 14.28
C TYR A 185 12.58 2.55 15.27
N ALA A 186 12.38 2.73 16.56
CA ALA A 186 13.19 2.09 17.61
C ALA A 186 13.08 0.56 17.54
N THR A 187 11.83 0.04 17.47
CA THR A 187 11.57 -1.40 17.38
C THR A 187 12.20 -2.02 16.12
N GLY A 188 12.17 -1.31 15.01
CA GLY A 188 12.77 -1.81 13.76
C GLY A 188 14.29 -1.71 13.72
N SER A 189 14.89 -0.74 14.42
CA SER A 189 16.36 -0.59 14.49
C SER A 189 16.98 -1.68 15.36
N ASP A 190 16.52 -1.79 16.59
CA ASP A 190 16.94 -2.79 17.56
C ASP A 190 15.81 -3.03 18.58
N PRO A 191 15.09 -4.16 18.46
CA PRO A 191 14.00 -4.48 19.38
C PRO A 191 14.44 -4.63 20.84
N GLU A 192 15.67 -5.11 21.09
CA GLU A 192 16.16 -5.31 22.43
C GLU A 192 16.53 -3.97 23.09
N ALA A 193 17.26 -3.11 22.39
CA ALA A 193 17.53 -1.75 22.85
C ALA A 193 16.24 -0.95 23.07
N ALA A 194 15.25 -1.08 22.18
CA ALA A 194 13.94 -0.46 22.34
C ALA A 194 13.23 -0.93 23.62
N ARG A 195 13.31 -2.24 23.92
CA ARG A 195 12.76 -2.83 25.15
C ARG A 195 13.41 -2.25 26.40
N LEU A 196 14.73 -2.14 26.41
CA LEU A 196 15.49 -1.54 27.52
C LEU A 196 15.14 -0.06 27.73
N ALA A 197 14.78 0.64 26.64
CA ALA A 197 14.29 2.03 26.67
C ALA A 197 12.80 2.17 27.07
N GLY A 198 12.13 1.07 27.48
CA GLY A 198 10.75 1.08 27.93
C GLY A 198 9.70 0.94 26.83
N VAL A 199 10.10 0.79 25.57
CA VAL A 199 9.17 0.46 24.47
C VAL A 199 8.75 -1.01 24.62
N ARG A 200 7.53 -1.34 24.17
CA ARG A 200 7.04 -2.72 24.12
C ARG A 200 7.00 -3.20 22.66
N PRO A 201 8.06 -3.80 22.09
CA PRO A 201 8.16 -4.13 20.66
C PRO A 201 6.99 -5.00 20.17
N ARG A 202 6.52 -5.97 20.97
CA ARG A 202 5.38 -6.83 20.61
C ARG A 202 4.11 -6.01 20.34
N TRP A 203 3.79 -5.03 21.18
CA TRP A 203 2.62 -4.17 20.98
C TRP A 203 2.79 -3.24 19.78
N VAL A 204 4.01 -2.76 19.51
CA VAL A 204 4.31 -1.98 18.31
C VAL A 204 4.08 -2.83 17.06
N VAL A 205 4.62 -4.04 17.01
CA VAL A 205 4.41 -4.98 15.89
C VAL A 205 2.92 -5.30 15.71
N PHE A 206 2.21 -5.63 16.79
CA PHE A 206 0.76 -5.87 16.72
C PHE A 206 0.02 -4.66 16.13
N SER A 207 0.29 -3.47 16.64
CA SER A 207 -0.38 -2.23 16.22
C SER A 207 -0.13 -1.90 14.76
N VAL A 208 1.09 -2.08 14.23
CA VAL A 208 1.39 -1.79 12.82
C VAL A 208 0.67 -2.77 11.89
N PHE A 209 0.46 -4.03 12.27
CA PHE A 209 -0.37 -4.96 11.50
C PHE A 209 -1.84 -4.57 11.52
N VAL A 210 -2.39 -4.16 12.66
CA VAL A 210 -3.77 -3.66 12.75
C VAL A 210 -3.97 -2.43 11.87
N VAL A 211 -3.05 -1.47 11.94
CA VAL A 211 -3.08 -0.27 11.10
C VAL A 211 -2.93 -0.63 9.61
N MET A 212 -2.02 -1.55 9.28
CA MET A 212 -1.86 -2.04 7.91
C MET A 212 -3.18 -2.63 7.38
N GLY A 213 -3.83 -3.49 8.17
CA GLY A 213 -5.11 -4.08 7.79
C GLY A 213 -6.21 -3.02 7.60
N ALA A 214 -6.32 -2.04 8.52
CA ALA A 214 -7.28 -0.94 8.39
C ALA A 214 -7.03 -0.11 7.11
N LEU A 215 -5.76 0.24 6.82
CA LEU A 215 -5.40 0.97 5.61
C LEU A 215 -5.60 0.13 4.34
N THR A 216 -5.43 -1.19 4.42
CA THR A 216 -5.79 -2.11 3.33
C THR A 216 -7.30 -2.12 3.09
N GLY A 217 -8.12 -2.08 4.15
CA GLY A 217 -9.57 -1.90 4.05
C GLY A 217 -9.94 -0.58 3.38
N LEU A 218 -9.28 0.50 3.76
CA LEU A 218 -9.48 1.82 3.13
C LEU A 218 -9.05 1.81 1.65
N TYR A 219 -7.86 1.24 1.33
CA TYR A 219 -7.45 1.02 -0.06
C TYR A 219 -8.52 0.30 -0.86
N ALA A 220 -9.04 -0.82 -0.32
CA ALA A 220 -10.05 -1.62 -1.00
C ALA A 220 -11.31 -0.81 -1.30
N LEU A 221 -11.81 -0.04 -0.33
CA LEU A 221 -12.97 0.85 -0.52
C LEU A 221 -12.70 1.89 -1.61
N LEU A 222 -11.59 2.63 -1.51
CA LEU A 222 -11.22 3.67 -2.47
C LEU A 222 -10.99 3.13 -3.88
N ASN A 223 -10.59 1.87 -4.00
CA ASN A 223 -10.42 1.20 -5.28
C ASN A 223 -11.77 0.77 -5.87
N VAL A 224 -12.62 0.07 -5.09
CA VAL A 224 -13.84 -0.53 -5.65
C VAL A 224 -14.95 0.46 -5.95
N VAL A 225 -15.01 1.60 -5.28
CA VAL A 225 -15.98 2.66 -5.61
C VAL A 225 -15.78 3.28 -7.00
N GLN A 226 -14.67 2.98 -7.66
CA GLN A 226 -14.41 3.39 -9.03
C GLN A 226 -15.14 2.53 -10.07
N PHE A 227 -15.65 1.35 -9.68
CA PHE A 227 -16.19 0.35 -10.58
C PHE A 227 -17.67 0.04 -10.28
N PRO A 228 -18.46 -0.35 -11.31
CA PRO A 228 -19.87 -0.69 -11.14
C PRO A 228 -20.10 -2.08 -10.49
N ALA A 229 -19.04 -2.87 -10.33
CA ALA A 229 -19.06 -4.19 -9.71
C ALA A 229 -17.74 -4.46 -9.01
N VAL A 230 -17.74 -5.27 -7.96
CA VAL A 230 -16.52 -5.65 -7.25
C VAL A 230 -15.98 -6.96 -7.82
N ASP A 231 -14.73 -6.91 -8.28
CA ASP A 231 -13.97 -8.10 -8.68
C ASP A 231 -13.30 -8.70 -7.42
N PRO A 232 -13.55 -9.99 -7.10
CA PRO A 232 -12.87 -10.65 -5.98
C PRO A 232 -11.36 -10.80 -6.16
N LYS A 233 -10.83 -10.49 -7.35
CA LYS A 233 -9.39 -10.49 -7.64
C LYS A 233 -8.72 -9.12 -7.56
N THR A 234 -9.45 -8.09 -7.13
CA THR A 234 -8.99 -6.68 -7.08
C THR A 234 -7.62 -6.50 -6.42
N GLY A 235 -7.30 -7.27 -5.37
CA GLY A 235 -6.03 -7.17 -4.65
C GLY A 235 -4.88 -7.99 -5.24
N THR A 236 -5.06 -8.67 -6.38
CA THR A 236 -4.02 -9.55 -6.91
C THR A 236 -2.79 -8.78 -7.39
N GLY A 237 -1.64 -9.05 -6.78
CA GLY A 237 -0.36 -8.39 -7.10
C GLY A 237 -0.13 -7.08 -6.33
N LEU A 238 -1.10 -6.62 -5.53
CA LEU A 238 -0.96 -5.44 -4.70
C LEU A 238 0.21 -5.59 -3.71
N GLU A 239 0.40 -6.79 -3.15
CA GLU A 239 1.49 -7.11 -2.24
C GLU A 239 2.85 -6.74 -2.83
N MET A 240 3.11 -7.15 -4.07
CA MET A 240 4.38 -6.86 -4.75
C MET A 240 4.51 -5.37 -5.07
N GLN A 241 3.45 -4.74 -5.55
CA GLN A 241 3.44 -3.33 -5.92
C GLN A 241 3.72 -2.42 -4.71
N VAL A 242 3.08 -2.70 -3.58
CA VAL A 242 3.21 -1.89 -2.36
C VAL A 242 4.58 -2.08 -1.71
N ILE A 243 5.05 -3.34 -1.60
CA ILE A 243 6.41 -3.62 -1.08
C ILE A 243 7.46 -2.95 -1.97
N ALA A 244 7.32 -3.10 -3.31
CA ALA A 244 8.20 -2.46 -4.26
C ALA A 244 8.28 -0.94 -4.06
N ALA A 245 7.11 -0.27 -3.98
CA ALA A 245 7.05 1.17 -3.81
C ALA A 245 7.76 1.65 -2.53
N VAL A 246 7.58 0.93 -1.43
CA VAL A 246 8.20 1.24 -0.14
C VAL A 246 9.73 1.04 -0.17
N VAL A 247 10.18 -0.08 -0.76
CA VAL A 247 11.63 -0.41 -0.83
C VAL A 247 12.35 0.52 -1.82
N VAL A 248 11.77 0.74 -2.99
CA VAL A 248 12.28 1.68 -4.00
C VAL A 248 12.30 3.09 -3.44
N GLY A 249 11.27 3.48 -2.68
CA GLY A 249 11.20 4.74 -1.94
C GLY A 249 12.28 4.92 -0.85
N GLY A 250 13.14 3.91 -0.64
CA GLY A 250 14.32 3.99 0.23
C GLY A 250 14.09 3.48 1.66
N THR A 251 12.95 2.85 1.97
CA THR A 251 12.75 2.18 3.25
C THR A 251 13.57 0.90 3.30
N ALA A 252 14.40 0.74 4.32
CA ALA A 252 15.26 -0.41 4.48
C ALA A 252 14.43 -1.65 4.89
N VAL A 253 14.56 -2.74 4.15
CA VAL A 253 13.89 -4.03 4.46
C VAL A 253 14.28 -4.56 5.84
N SER A 254 15.48 -4.20 6.33
CA SER A 254 15.94 -4.53 7.69
C SER A 254 15.25 -3.75 8.80
N GLY A 255 14.37 -2.81 8.49
CA GLY A 255 13.68 -1.96 9.45
C GLY A 255 14.47 -0.75 9.95
N GLY A 256 13.82 0.09 10.72
CA GLY A 256 14.40 1.23 11.44
C GLY A 256 14.82 2.43 10.57
N ARG A 257 14.79 2.34 9.24
CA ARG A 257 15.20 3.41 8.33
C ARG A 257 14.28 3.52 7.12
N GLY A 258 13.84 4.72 6.82
CA GLY A 258 12.93 5.02 5.71
C GLY A 258 12.03 6.19 6.06
N THR A 259 11.30 6.71 5.07
CA THR A 259 10.37 7.82 5.24
C THR A 259 9.11 7.61 4.38
N LEU A 260 7.98 8.17 4.82
CA LEU A 260 6.76 8.16 4.04
C LEU A 260 6.88 9.01 2.76
N PHE A 261 7.71 10.06 2.77
CA PHE A 261 7.97 10.84 1.55
C PHE A 261 8.71 10.01 0.49
N GLY A 262 9.69 9.20 0.90
CA GLY A 262 10.32 8.24 0.00
C GLY A 262 9.30 7.26 -0.58
N THR A 263 8.40 6.73 0.25
CA THR A 263 7.31 5.85 -0.20
C THR A 263 6.39 6.55 -1.21
N LEU A 264 6.04 7.82 -1.00
CA LEU A 264 5.26 8.60 -1.96
C LEU A 264 5.95 8.65 -3.33
N ILE A 265 7.25 8.97 -3.36
CA ILE A 265 8.04 9.00 -4.60
C ILE A 265 8.07 7.61 -5.25
N GLY A 266 8.25 6.56 -4.45
CA GLY A 266 8.23 5.17 -4.94
C GLY A 266 6.90 4.77 -5.55
N VAL A 267 5.77 5.14 -4.93
CA VAL A 267 4.41 4.92 -5.48
C VAL A 267 4.26 5.64 -6.82
N MET A 268 4.66 6.91 -6.89
CA MET A 268 4.58 7.70 -8.12
C MET A 268 5.45 7.12 -9.24
N LEU A 269 6.68 6.74 -8.92
CA LEU A 269 7.61 6.15 -9.89
C LEU A 269 7.07 4.83 -10.45
N LEU A 270 6.66 3.89 -9.59
CA LEU A 270 6.12 2.62 -10.05
C LEU A 270 4.77 2.78 -10.74
N GLY A 271 3.94 3.72 -10.28
CA GLY A 271 2.67 4.03 -10.90
C GLY A 271 2.78 4.60 -12.32
N THR A 272 3.92 5.20 -12.69
CA THR A 272 4.16 5.67 -14.06
C THR A 272 4.50 4.58 -15.06
N ILE A 273 4.87 3.36 -14.61
CA ILE A 273 5.27 2.27 -15.51
C ILE A 273 4.13 1.90 -16.45
N ASN A 274 2.93 1.66 -15.91
CA ASN A 274 1.78 1.24 -16.72
C ASN A 274 1.35 2.28 -17.76
N PRO A 275 1.10 3.57 -17.41
CA PRO A 275 0.86 4.61 -18.40
C PRO A 275 1.98 4.72 -19.44
N ALA A 276 3.25 4.63 -19.01
CA ALA A 276 4.38 4.68 -19.92
C ALA A 276 4.32 3.56 -20.97
N LEU A 277 4.08 2.31 -20.56
CA LEU A 277 3.98 1.17 -21.47
C LEU A 277 2.82 1.34 -22.46
N VAL A 278 1.65 1.77 -21.96
CA VAL A 278 0.45 1.99 -22.81
C VAL A 278 0.72 3.06 -23.86
N TYR A 279 1.28 4.21 -23.49
CA TYR A 279 1.53 5.31 -24.44
C TYR A 279 2.73 5.08 -25.36
N LEU A 280 3.66 4.19 -24.97
CA LEU A 280 4.74 3.72 -25.82
C LEU A 280 4.35 2.52 -26.69
N HIS A 281 3.06 2.16 -26.69
CA HIS A 281 2.51 1.01 -27.44
C HIS A 281 3.21 -0.32 -27.14
N THR A 282 3.68 -0.50 -25.90
CA THR A 282 4.35 -1.71 -25.43
C THR A 282 3.35 -2.55 -24.61
N SER A 283 3.55 -3.88 -24.57
CA SER A 283 2.67 -4.76 -23.79
C SER A 283 2.70 -4.42 -22.31
N ALA A 284 1.50 -4.27 -21.69
CA ALA A 284 1.35 -4.04 -20.27
C ALA A 284 1.86 -5.21 -19.40
N GLU A 285 2.08 -6.40 -20.00
CA GLU A 285 2.64 -7.57 -19.29
C GLU A 285 4.05 -7.32 -18.77
N TRP A 286 4.82 -6.42 -19.40
CA TRP A 286 6.13 -5.99 -18.95
C TRP A 286 6.10 -5.23 -17.62
N GLU A 287 4.95 -4.70 -17.19
CA GLU A 287 4.84 -3.95 -15.94
C GLU A 287 5.39 -4.74 -14.74
N LYS A 288 4.95 -6.00 -14.59
CA LYS A 288 5.39 -6.85 -13.47
C LYS A 288 6.86 -7.24 -13.56
N ALA A 289 7.36 -7.48 -14.77
CA ALA A 289 8.77 -7.79 -14.99
C ALA A 289 9.67 -6.57 -14.65
N ILE A 290 9.29 -5.38 -15.08
CA ILE A 290 9.99 -4.13 -14.76
C ILE A 290 9.94 -3.86 -13.25
N GLN A 291 8.77 -4.00 -12.61
CA GLN A 291 8.64 -3.87 -11.16
C GLN A 291 9.56 -4.85 -10.42
N GLY A 292 9.59 -6.12 -10.82
CA GLY A 292 10.49 -7.12 -10.24
C GLY A 292 11.97 -6.77 -10.41
N GLY A 293 12.35 -6.29 -11.59
CA GLY A 293 13.72 -5.82 -11.88
C GLY A 293 14.13 -4.62 -11.00
N ILE A 294 13.23 -3.65 -10.84
CA ILE A 294 13.47 -2.48 -9.98
C ILE A 294 13.61 -2.88 -8.50
N ILE A 295 12.77 -3.82 -8.02
CA ILE A 295 12.89 -4.35 -6.65
C ILE A 295 14.27 -5.00 -6.46
N LEU A 296 14.68 -5.86 -7.40
CA LEU A 296 15.96 -6.55 -7.33
C LEU A 296 17.13 -5.58 -7.26
N LEU A 297 17.12 -4.55 -8.12
CA LEU A 297 18.15 -3.51 -8.13
C LEU A 297 18.16 -2.71 -6.82
N ALA A 298 17.00 -2.35 -6.28
CA ALA A 298 16.88 -1.62 -5.02
C ALA A 298 17.43 -2.44 -3.83
N VAL A 299 17.08 -3.72 -3.73
CA VAL A 299 17.57 -4.62 -2.68
C VAL A 299 19.08 -4.91 -2.82
N ALA A 300 19.56 -5.16 -4.05
CA ALA A 300 20.97 -5.39 -4.30
C ALA A 300 21.83 -4.17 -3.93
N SER A 301 21.37 -2.95 -4.24
CA SER A 301 22.05 -1.71 -3.88
C SER A 301 22.14 -1.53 -2.35
N ASP A 302 21.11 -1.94 -1.60
CA ASP A 302 21.11 -1.91 -0.13
C ASP A 302 22.14 -2.89 0.46
N GLY A 303 22.21 -4.10 -0.12
CA GLY A 303 23.18 -5.12 0.30
C GLY A 303 24.64 -4.72 0.08
N LEU A 304 24.94 -4.06 -1.05
CA LEU A 304 26.29 -3.58 -1.39
C LEU A 304 26.73 -2.43 -0.45
N THR A 305 25.82 -1.55 -0.09
CA THR A 305 26.12 -0.41 0.81
C THR A 305 26.43 -0.88 2.24
N ARG A 306 25.83 -1.99 2.70
CA ARG A 306 26.10 -2.57 4.03
C ARG A 306 27.45 -3.24 4.16
N ARG A 307 28.01 -3.79 3.08
CA ARG A 307 29.34 -4.45 3.12
C ARG A 307 30.49 -3.46 3.22
N ARG A 308 30.22 -2.16 3.04
CA ARG A 308 31.23 -1.09 3.11
C ARG A 308 31.28 -0.32 4.44
N VAL A 309 30.39 -0.65 5.38
CA VAL A 309 30.33 -0.14 6.75
C VAL A 309 30.59 -1.27 7.73
#